data_00e213d3ef1ba4d46e5809dd766da3c2
#
_entry.id   00e213d3ef1ba4d46e5809dd766da3c2
#
_cell.length_a   1.000
_cell.length_b   1.000
_cell.length_c   1.000
_cell.angle_alpha   90.00
_cell.angle_beta   90.00
_cell.angle_gamma   90.00
#
_symmetry.space_group_name_H-M   'P 1'
#
loop_
_entity.id
_entity.type
_entity.pdbx_description
1 polymer ?
#
loop_
_entity_poly.entity_id
_entity_poly.type
_entity_poly.pdbx_seq_one_letter_code
_entity_poly.pdbx_strand_id
1 'polypeptide(L)'
;AAVVLRPDGAPGLRVLAATARGTDPARPALAPVAATRAACERAGARLDDVAAIELVEAFAAQALAVADDLGVDPLDDDRWCPDGGALGYGHPFGASGAVAVVRLYARLVAGGAPAGTLGLATAAAAGGVGVALLVEVVR
;
A
#
# COMPACT_ATOMS: atom_id res chain seq x y z
N ALA A 1 8.72 -4.96 12.64
CA ALA A 1 8.86 -3.62 12.07
C ALA A 1 8.43 -2.58 13.10
N ALA A 2 8.96 -1.37 13.01
CA ALA A 2 8.59 -0.22 13.85
C ALA A 2 8.48 1.03 12.99
N VAL A 3 7.49 1.88 13.29
CA VAL A 3 7.25 3.17 12.64
C VAL A 3 7.16 4.24 13.72
N VAL A 4 7.85 5.36 13.51
CA VAL A 4 7.79 6.53 14.42
C VAL A 4 6.84 7.55 13.82
N LEU A 5 5.81 7.94 14.57
CA LEU A 5 4.88 8.98 14.20
C LEU A 5 5.28 10.30 14.85
N ARG A 6 5.23 11.39 14.09
CA ARG A 6 5.52 12.75 14.52
C ARG A 6 4.39 13.70 14.15
N PRO A 7 4.04 14.66 14.99
CA PRO A 7 3.03 15.67 14.66
C PRO A 7 3.59 16.82 13.81
N ASP A 8 4.90 16.97 13.78
CA ASP A 8 5.61 18.02 13.06
C ASP A 8 5.83 17.66 11.58
N GLY A 9 6.03 18.65 10.74
CA GLY A 9 6.33 18.50 9.32
C GLY A 9 7.76 18.05 9.01
N ALA A 10 8.38 17.22 9.86
CA ALA A 10 9.73 16.69 9.60
C ALA A 10 9.74 15.83 8.32
N PRO A 11 10.90 15.73 7.63
CA PRO A 11 11.04 14.89 6.45
C PRO A 11 10.59 13.46 6.71
N GLY A 12 9.78 12.93 5.80
CA GLY A 12 9.21 11.60 5.97
C GLY A 12 8.04 11.32 5.03
N LEU A 13 7.12 10.47 5.48
CA LEU A 13 5.86 10.19 4.81
C LEU A 13 4.70 10.84 5.58
N ARG A 14 3.97 11.73 4.92
CA ARG A 14 2.73 12.30 5.44
C ARG A 14 1.56 11.41 5.06
N VAL A 15 0.70 11.06 6.00
CA VAL A 15 -0.54 10.32 5.72
C VAL A 15 -1.57 11.27 5.10
N LEU A 16 -1.99 10.97 3.88
CA LEU A 16 -3.07 11.69 3.19
C LEU A 16 -4.41 11.05 3.47
N ALA A 17 -4.48 9.73 3.43
CA ALA A 17 -5.70 8.98 3.73
C ALA A 17 -5.37 7.63 4.36
N ALA A 18 -6.18 7.24 5.33
CA ALA A 18 -6.22 5.88 5.87
C ALA A 18 -7.67 5.39 5.77
N THR A 19 -7.87 4.20 5.24
CA THR A 19 -9.20 3.62 5.02
C THR A 19 -9.25 2.17 5.46
N ALA A 20 -10.42 1.77 5.94
CA ALA A 20 -10.80 0.39 6.13
C ALA A 20 -12.14 0.16 5.43
N ARG A 21 -12.30 -0.96 4.72
CA ARG A 21 -13.53 -1.32 4.02
C ARG A 21 -13.88 -2.78 4.27
N GLY A 22 -15.14 -3.00 4.62
CA GLY A 22 -15.74 -4.32 4.59
C GLY A 22 -16.17 -4.64 3.16
N THR A 23 -15.94 -5.88 2.74
CA THR A 23 -16.31 -6.43 1.44
C THR A 23 -16.94 -7.81 1.61
N ASP A 24 -17.23 -8.49 0.52
CA ASP A 24 -17.76 -9.86 0.55
C ASP A 24 -16.82 -10.81 1.32
N PRO A 25 -17.24 -11.38 2.46
CA PRO A 25 -16.41 -12.30 3.23
C PRO A 25 -16.12 -13.62 2.51
N ALA A 26 -16.86 -13.96 1.44
CA ALA A 26 -16.54 -15.10 0.59
C ALA A 26 -15.36 -14.83 -0.37
N ARG A 27 -14.99 -13.55 -0.56
CA ARG A 27 -13.86 -13.12 -1.38
C ARG A 27 -12.94 -12.16 -0.62
N PRO A 28 -12.44 -12.53 0.57
CA PRO A 28 -11.70 -11.61 1.44
C PRO A 28 -10.40 -11.09 0.80
N ALA A 29 -9.84 -11.87 -0.11
CA ALA A 29 -8.60 -11.55 -0.82
C ALA A 29 -8.69 -10.26 -1.66
N LEU A 30 -9.89 -9.88 -2.15
CA LEU A 30 -10.12 -8.69 -2.97
C LEU A 30 -10.42 -7.42 -2.16
N ALA A 31 -10.52 -7.51 -0.84
CA ALA A 31 -10.81 -6.37 0.01
C ALA A 31 -9.84 -5.17 -0.13
N PRO A 32 -8.54 -5.36 -0.44
CA PRO A 32 -7.61 -4.25 -0.71
C PRO A 32 -8.07 -3.32 -1.84
N VAL A 33 -8.79 -3.82 -2.84
CA VAL A 33 -9.28 -3.02 -3.98
C VAL A 33 -10.21 -1.92 -3.51
N ALA A 34 -11.22 -2.27 -2.72
CA ALA A 34 -12.19 -1.31 -2.19
C ALA A 34 -11.53 -0.30 -1.24
N ALA A 35 -10.58 -0.75 -0.41
CA ALA A 35 -9.86 0.13 0.50
C ALA A 35 -8.94 1.10 -0.26
N THR A 36 -8.23 0.63 -1.29
CA THR A 36 -7.36 1.45 -2.15
C THR A 36 -8.16 2.52 -2.89
N ARG A 37 -9.25 2.14 -3.56
CA ARG A 37 -10.12 3.10 -4.25
C ARG A 37 -10.64 4.17 -3.30
N ALA A 38 -11.08 3.79 -2.11
CA ALA A 38 -11.55 4.73 -1.10
C ALA A 38 -10.44 5.64 -0.54
N ALA A 39 -9.19 5.16 -0.45
CA ALA A 39 -8.06 5.99 -0.03
C ALA A 39 -7.72 7.04 -1.10
N CYS A 40 -7.69 6.64 -2.36
CA CYS A 40 -7.48 7.55 -3.48
C CYS A 40 -8.58 8.61 -3.57
N GLU A 41 -9.86 8.21 -3.51
CA GLU A 41 -11.00 9.11 -3.51
C GLU A 41 -10.93 10.13 -2.36
N ARG A 42 -10.64 9.66 -1.14
CA ARG A 42 -10.56 10.52 0.04
C ARG A 42 -9.45 11.56 -0.05
N ALA A 43 -8.35 11.21 -0.69
CA ALA A 43 -7.19 12.10 -0.89
C ALA A 43 -7.32 12.97 -2.15
N GLY A 44 -8.31 12.74 -3.01
CA GLY A 44 -8.41 13.39 -4.32
C GLY A 44 -7.28 13.01 -5.28
N ALA A 45 -6.71 11.82 -5.12
CA ALA A 45 -5.59 11.32 -5.90
C ALA A 45 -6.05 10.20 -6.86
N ARG A 46 -5.28 9.96 -7.91
CA ARG A 46 -5.48 8.81 -8.82
C ARG A 46 -4.46 7.73 -8.50
N LEU A 47 -4.80 6.47 -8.72
CA LEU A 47 -3.86 5.37 -8.57
C LEU A 47 -2.66 5.48 -9.55
N ASP A 48 -2.90 6.06 -10.72
CA ASP A 48 -1.87 6.32 -11.73
C ASP A 48 -0.79 7.30 -11.24
N ASP A 49 -1.11 8.16 -10.27
CA ASP A 49 -0.18 9.14 -9.70
C ASP A 49 0.70 8.54 -8.58
N VAL A 50 0.41 7.30 -8.16
CA VAL A 50 1.16 6.60 -7.12
C VAL A 50 2.46 6.04 -7.69
N ALA A 51 3.57 6.39 -7.09
CA ALA A 51 4.91 5.98 -7.53
C ALA A 51 5.38 4.64 -6.96
N ALA A 52 4.77 4.15 -5.89
CA ALA A 52 5.05 2.83 -5.33
C ALA A 52 3.83 2.27 -4.62
N ILE A 53 3.52 1.00 -4.87
CA ILE A 53 2.40 0.26 -4.30
C ILE A 53 2.96 -0.93 -3.54
N GLU A 54 2.71 -1.01 -2.24
CA GLU A 54 3.06 -2.13 -1.38
C GLU A 54 1.78 -2.86 -0.98
N LEU A 55 1.50 -3.97 -1.64
CA LEU A 55 0.48 -4.91 -1.22
C LEU A 55 1.08 -5.89 -0.21
N VAL A 56 0.38 -6.14 0.89
CA VAL A 56 0.68 -7.32 1.71
C VAL A 56 0.14 -8.55 0.97
N GLU A 57 1.02 -9.22 0.26
CA GLU A 57 0.71 -10.36 -0.59
C GLU A 57 0.54 -11.62 0.26
N ALA A 58 -0.71 -11.98 0.58
CA ALA A 58 -0.98 -13.21 1.33
C ALA A 58 -0.77 -14.46 0.46
N PHE A 59 -1.08 -14.38 -0.83
CA PHE A 59 -0.93 -15.45 -1.83
C PHE A 59 -0.71 -14.83 -3.21
N ALA A 60 0.02 -15.51 -4.09
CA ALA A 60 0.24 -15.05 -5.46
C ALA A 60 -1.08 -14.84 -6.23
N ALA A 61 -2.04 -15.76 -6.10
CA ALA A 61 -3.34 -15.61 -6.73
C ALA A 61 -4.12 -14.36 -6.21
N GLN A 62 -3.98 -14.03 -4.93
CA GLN A 62 -4.57 -12.81 -4.36
C GLN A 62 -3.89 -11.56 -4.94
N ALA A 63 -2.57 -11.55 -5.02
CA ALA A 63 -1.82 -10.41 -5.55
C ALA A 63 -2.20 -10.14 -7.01
N LEU A 64 -2.27 -11.19 -7.84
CA LEU A 64 -2.69 -11.09 -9.24
C LEU A 64 -4.13 -10.57 -9.38
N ALA A 65 -5.07 -11.10 -8.60
CA ALA A 65 -6.47 -10.68 -8.66
C ALA A 65 -6.69 -9.23 -8.19
N VAL A 66 -5.96 -8.79 -7.16
CA VAL A 66 -6.00 -7.39 -6.69
C VAL A 66 -5.41 -6.45 -7.73
N ALA A 67 -4.30 -6.82 -8.36
CA ALA A 67 -3.66 -6.04 -9.40
C ALA A 67 -4.56 -5.88 -10.63
N ASP A 68 -5.17 -6.97 -11.10
CA ASP A 68 -6.14 -6.97 -12.21
C ASP A 68 -7.32 -6.04 -11.93
N ASP A 69 -7.96 -6.18 -10.76
CA ASP A 69 -9.08 -5.32 -10.34
C ASP A 69 -8.68 -3.84 -10.18
N LEU A 70 -7.41 -3.55 -9.89
CA LEU A 70 -6.88 -2.18 -9.81
C LEU A 70 -6.41 -1.64 -11.16
N GLY A 71 -6.33 -2.47 -12.19
CA GLY A 71 -5.82 -2.12 -13.51
C GLY A 71 -4.29 -1.96 -13.55
N VAL A 72 -3.57 -2.73 -12.73
CA VAL A 72 -2.10 -2.74 -12.65
C VAL A 72 -1.61 -4.09 -13.16
N ASP A 73 -0.60 -4.10 -14.02
CA ASP A 73 0.08 -5.35 -14.39
C ASP A 73 1.25 -5.61 -13.40
N PRO A 74 1.12 -6.57 -12.49
CA PRO A 74 2.14 -6.80 -11.46
C PRO A 74 3.44 -7.39 -12.01
N LEU A 75 3.47 -7.79 -13.28
CA LEU A 75 4.64 -8.36 -13.94
C LEU A 75 5.43 -7.33 -14.76
N ASP A 76 4.79 -6.20 -15.11
CA ASP A 76 5.37 -5.18 -15.99
C ASP A 76 5.33 -3.76 -15.37
N ASP A 77 4.59 -3.56 -14.28
CA ASP A 77 4.51 -2.27 -13.60
C ASP A 77 5.51 -2.19 -12.44
N ASP A 78 6.59 -1.46 -12.67
CA ASP A 78 7.67 -1.23 -11.68
C ASP A 78 7.22 -0.60 -10.36
N ARG A 79 5.97 -0.12 -10.27
CA ARG A 79 5.40 0.43 -9.05
C ARG A 79 4.87 -0.64 -8.09
N TRP A 80 4.57 -1.84 -8.60
CA TRP A 80 3.97 -2.93 -7.83
C TRP A 80 5.00 -3.72 -7.04
N CYS A 81 4.96 -3.65 -5.71
CA CYS A 81 5.89 -4.34 -4.81
C CYS A 81 7.35 -4.31 -5.31
N PRO A 82 7.89 -3.12 -5.61
CA PRO A 82 9.05 -2.93 -6.47
C PRO A 82 10.35 -3.58 -5.97
N ASP A 83 10.41 -3.87 -4.67
CA ASP A 83 11.58 -4.51 -4.05
C ASP A 83 11.31 -5.98 -3.67
N GLY A 84 10.31 -6.61 -4.28
CA GLY A 84 9.81 -7.95 -3.96
C GLY A 84 8.91 -7.92 -2.71
N GLY A 85 7.67 -8.29 -2.83
CA GLY A 85 6.66 -8.25 -1.77
C GLY A 85 6.79 -9.40 -0.75
N ALA A 86 5.72 -9.61 0.03
CA ALA A 86 5.66 -10.65 1.05
C ALA A 86 5.83 -12.07 0.47
N LEU A 87 5.58 -12.27 -0.82
CA LEU A 87 5.89 -13.53 -1.50
C LEU A 87 7.39 -13.81 -1.57
N GLY A 88 8.21 -12.75 -1.66
CA GLY A 88 9.68 -12.88 -1.74
C GLY A 88 10.35 -12.99 -0.37
N TYR A 89 10.01 -12.10 0.56
CA TYR A 89 10.70 -12.01 1.86
C TYR A 89 9.90 -12.54 3.06
N GLY A 90 8.66 -13.00 2.83
CA GLY A 90 7.81 -13.60 3.85
C GLY A 90 6.74 -12.66 4.39
N HIS A 91 5.75 -13.25 5.07
CA HIS A 91 4.58 -12.58 5.60
C HIS A 91 4.49 -12.72 7.13
N PRO A 92 5.14 -11.84 7.90
CA PRO A 92 5.13 -11.90 9.36
C PRO A 92 3.84 -11.35 9.98
N PHE A 93 2.69 -11.72 9.45
CA PHE A 93 1.32 -11.39 9.87
C PHE A 93 1.17 -9.97 10.47
N GLY A 94 1.18 -9.84 11.81
CA GLY A 94 0.97 -8.58 12.52
C GLY A 94 2.00 -7.48 12.25
N ALA A 95 3.14 -7.80 11.66
CA ALA A 95 4.15 -6.82 11.26
C ALA A 95 4.04 -6.39 9.79
N SER A 96 3.32 -7.14 8.93
CA SER A 96 3.37 -6.94 7.48
C SER A 96 2.89 -5.57 7.03
N GLY A 97 1.85 -5.02 7.64
CA GLY A 97 1.41 -3.66 7.35
C GLY A 97 2.47 -2.60 7.68
N ALA A 98 3.16 -2.74 8.81
CA ALA A 98 4.27 -1.86 9.17
C ALA A 98 5.48 -2.05 8.24
N VAL A 99 5.76 -3.28 7.79
CA VAL A 99 6.81 -3.58 6.79
C VAL A 99 6.50 -2.84 5.49
N ALA A 100 5.27 -2.91 4.98
CA ALA A 100 4.89 -2.19 3.76
C ALA A 100 5.15 -0.68 3.87
N VAL A 101 4.81 -0.06 5.01
CA VAL A 101 5.10 1.38 5.24
C VAL A 101 6.61 1.65 5.32
N VAL A 102 7.38 0.79 5.99
CA VAL A 102 8.86 0.92 6.06
C VAL A 102 9.49 0.83 4.67
N ARG A 103 8.97 -0.04 3.79
CA ARG A 103 9.45 -0.18 2.40
C ARG A 103 9.13 1.06 1.59
N LEU A 104 7.91 1.59 1.68
CA LEU A 104 7.57 2.88 1.06
C LEU A 104 8.52 4.00 1.54
N TYR A 105 8.82 4.05 2.84
CA TYR A 105 9.77 5.02 3.37
C TYR A 105 11.19 4.82 2.78
N ALA A 106 11.68 3.61 2.77
CA ALA A 106 13.01 3.30 2.23
C ALA A 106 13.11 3.67 0.74
N ARG A 107 12.10 3.31 -0.05
CA ARG A 107 12.08 3.58 -1.47
C ARG A 107 11.89 5.07 -1.79
N LEU A 108 10.90 5.69 -1.19
CA LEU A 108 10.52 7.06 -1.54
C LEU A 108 11.32 8.11 -0.79
N VAL A 109 11.44 7.98 0.54
CA VAL A 109 12.13 9.01 1.34
C VAL A 109 13.64 8.82 1.30
N ALA A 110 14.13 7.64 1.68
CA ALA A 110 15.57 7.36 1.66
C ALA A 110 16.12 7.27 0.22
N GLY A 111 15.33 6.81 -0.73
CA GLY A 111 15.66 6.79 -2.15
C GLY A 111 15.65 8.16 -2.83
N GLY A 112 15.29 9.24 -2.12
CA GLY A 112 15.41 10.61 -2.61
C GLY A 112 14.28 11.09 -3.51
N ALA A 113 13.11 10.44 -3.52
CA ALA A 113 11.96 10.89 -4.30
C ALA A 113 11.56 12.33 -3.94
N PRO A 114 11.10 13.15 -4.91
CA PRO A 114 10.70 14.53 -4.66
C PRO A 114 9.56 14.64 -3.62
N ALA A 115 9.45 15.79 -2.95
CA ALA A 115 8.26 16.12 -2.17
C ALA A 115 7.01 16.05 -3.06
N GLY A 116 5.90 15.57 -2.51
CA GLY A 116 4.66 15.35 -3.26
C GLY A 116 4.54 13.96 -3.91
N THR A 117 5.62 13.16 -3.94
CA THR A 117 5.55 11.78 -4.47
C THR A 117 4.63 10.92 -3.62
N LEU A 118 3.69 10.22 -4.26
CA LEU A 118 2.71 9.39 -3.58
C LEU A 118 3.16 7.93 -3.44
N GLY A 119 2.80 7.32 -2.32
CA GLY A 119 2.98 5.91 -2.04
C GLY A 119 1.72 5.29 -1.45
N LEU A 120 1.45 4.03 -1.73
CA LEU A 120 0.28 3.29 -1.26
C LEU A 120 0.71 2.00 -0.56
N ALA A 121 0.23 1.77 0.66
CA ALA A 121 0.29 0.47 1.33
C ALA A 121 -1.11 -0.08 1.50
N THR A 122 -1.35 -1.34 1.16
CA THR A 122 -2.67 -1.97 1.28
C THR A 122 -2.57 -3.44 1.70
N ALA A 123 -3.60 -3.90 2.39
CA ALA A 123 -3.64 -5.27 2.90
C ALA A 123 -5.08 -5.78 3.01
N ALA A 124 -5.24 -7.10 2.92
CA ALA A 124 -6.45 -7.82 3.27
C ALA A 124 -6.37 -8.38 4.69
N ALA A 125 -7.52 -8.52 5.33
CA ALA A 125 -7.67 -9.31 6.54
C ALA A 125 -8.81 -10.32 6.36
N ALA A 126 -8.73 -11.42 7.10
CA ALA A 126 -9.79 -12.44 7.12
C ALA A 126 -11.15 -11.81 7.46
N GLY A 127 -12.23 -12.36 6.88
CA GLY A 127 -13.58 -11.84 7.08
C GLY A 127 -13.98 -10.73 6.11
N GLY A 128 -13.18 -10.47 5.06
CA GLY A 128 -13.53 -9.52 4.00
C GLY A 128 -13.21 -8.07 4.37
N VAL A 129 -12.20 -7.83 5.18
CA VAL A 129 -11.74 -6.47 5.51
C VAL A 129 -10.50 -6.12 4.69
N GLY A 130 -10.54 -4.97 4.01
CA GLY A 130 -9.37 -4.36 3.38
C GLY A 130 -8.97 -3.07 4.10
N VAL A 131 -7.68 -2.81 4.15
CA VAL A 131 -7.12 -1.55 4.64
C VAL A 131 -6.19 -0.94 3.61
N ALA A 132 -6.17 0.39 3.53
CA ALA A 132 -5.21 1.09 2.69
C ALA A 132 -4.73 2.38 3.37
N LEU A 133 -3.47 2.70 3.14
CA LEU A 133 -2.79 3.90 3.59
C LEU A 133 -2.16 4.59 2.38
N LEU A 134 -2.65 5.76 2.02
CA LEU A 134 -2.04 6.63 1.01
C LEU A 134 -1.16 7.67 1.72
N VAL A 135 0.07 7.78 1.26
CA VAL A 135 1.08 8.66 1.84
C VAL A 135 1.73 9.54 0.78
N GLU A 136 2.34 10.62 1.23
CA GLU A 136 3.07 11.57 0.41
C GLU A 136 4.44 11.86 1.03
N VAL A 137 5.46 11.98 0.19
CA VAL A 137 6.81 12.41 0.62
C VAL A 137 6.78 13.87 1.05
N VAL A 138 7.27 14.16 2.25
CA VAL A 138 7.58 15.51 2.75
C VAL A 138 9.08 15.65 2.97
N ARG A 139 9.63 16.87 2.70
CA ARG A 139 11.06 17.20 2.81
C ARG A 139 11.29 18.37 3.76
#